data_a84ed302220a3f0d8b2d7f86c38ee90f
#
_entry.id   a84ed302220a3f0d8b2d7f86c38ee90f
#
_cell.length_a   1.000
_cell.length_b   1.000
_cell.length_c   1.000
_cell.angle_alpha   90.00
_cell.angle_beta   90.00
_cell.angle_gamma   90.00
#
_symmetry.space_group_name_H-M   'P 1'
#
loop_
_entity.id
_entity.type
_entity.pdbx_description
1 polymer ?
#
loop_
_entity_poly.entity_id
_entity_poly.type
_entity_poly.pdbx_seq_one_letter_code
_entity_poly.pdbx_strand_id
1 'polypeptide(L)'
;LSLHDALPIYETDDQVTIDAAEATKKYGVAVKCATITPNAARMEEYDLKKMYKSPNGTIRAILDGTVFRAPIVVKGIEPCVKNWVKPITLARHAYGDIYKNTEFYIDKPGDAYLVFEGEDGEERKELIQHFDGAGVLRGMHNLDDSVKSFARSCFNYALDTKQDVWFGSKDTISKTYDGRFKEIFQQIFDAEFKDKFEEAGLTYFYSLIDDIVARVMKADGGFIWACKNYDGDVMSDMVSSAFGSLAMMTSVLVSPKGYFEYEAAHGTVQRHYYRHLEGKETSTNSVATIFAWTGALRKRGELDGNEALADFAGKLEKATLDTIESGKMTKDLALITSLKEVQVLNSKEFILAVKTKLDELMA
;
A
#
# COMPACT_ATOMS: atom_id res chain seq x y z
N LEU A 1 11.24 15.73 -6.36
CA LEU A 1 12.01 14.53 -6.06
C LEU A 1 13.46 14.79 -6.47
N SER A 2 14.33 14.91 -5.52
CA SER A 2 15.75 15.19 -5.71
C SER A 2 16.52 13.87 -5.68
N LEU A 3 17.62 13.79 -6.44
CA LEU A 3 18.68 12.77 -6.24
C LEU A 3 19.18 12.75 -4.79
N HIS A 4 18.94 13.82 -4.03
CA HIS A 4 19.26 13.94 -2.62
C HIS A 4 18.44 13.03 -1.71
N ASP A 5 17.30 12.47 -2.17
CA ASP A 5 16.44 11.61 -1.35
C ASP A 5 17.08 10.22 -1.09
N ALA A 6 18.03 9.81 -1.92
CA ALA A 6 18.80 8.58 -1.73
C ALA A 6 20.09 8.79 -0.94
N LEU A 7 20.67 9.99 -0.97
CA LEU A 7 21.95 10.31 -0.29
C LEU A 7 21.90 10.03 1.23
N PRO A 8 20.86 10.43 1.99
CA PRO A 8 20.83 10.16 3.43
C PRO A 8 20.85 8.66 3.76
N ILE A 9 20.26 7.80 2.91
CA ILE A 9 20.29 6.34 3.09
C ILE A 9 21.72 5.83 2.96
N TYR A 10 22.51 6.35 2.02
CA TYR A 10 23.88 5.92 1.76
C TYR A 10 24.86 6.49 2.76
N GLU A 11 24.72 7.76 3.11
CA GLU A 11 25.59 8.43 4.09
C GLU A 11 25.45 7.85 5.48
N THR A 12 24.26 7.39 5.85
CA THR A 12 23.94 6.84 7.17
C THR A 12 23.92 5.31 7.23
N ASP A 13 24.29 4.63 6.16
CA ASP A 13 24.19 3.17 6.04
C ASP A 13 22.78 2.64 6.33
N ASP A 14 21.75 3.34 5.84
CA ASP A 14 20.30 3.09 6.02
C ASP A 14 19.76 3.41 7.43
N GLN A 15 20.57 4.00 8.32
CA GLN A 15 20.11 4.35 9.67
C GLN A 15 18.96 5.38 9.63
N VAL A 16 18.97 6.31 8.66
CA VAL A 16 17.90 7.30 8.50
C VAL A 16 16.51 6.66 8.28
N THR A 17 16.43 5.51 7.63
CA THR A 17 15.17 4.77 7.45
C THR A 17 14.64 4.24 8.79
N ILE A 18 15.54 3.73 9.63
CA ILE A 18 15.20 3.25 10.97
C ILE A 18 14.77 4.43 11.84
N ASP A 19 15.51 5.53 11.82
CA ASP A 19 15.21 6.75 12.60
C ASP A 19 13.85 7.35 12.20
N ALA A 20 13.51 7.33 10.91
CA ALA A 20 12.20 7.77 10.42
C ALA A 20 11.05 6.90 10.95
N ALA A 21 11.24 5.57 10.98
CA ALA A 21 10.26 4.65 11.54
C ALA A 21 10.09 4.85 13.07
N GLU A 22 11.18 5.03 13.80
CA GLU A 22 11.13 5.30 15.25
C GLU A 22 10.50 6.68 15.55
N ALA A 23 10.76 7.69 14.71
CA ALA A 23 10.08 8.98 14.81
C ALA A 23 8.57 8.83 14.55
N THR A 24 8.16 7.98 13.61
CA THR A 24 6.74 7.68 13.36
C THR A 24 6.08 7.08 14.60
N LYS A 25 6.73 6.14 15.28
CA LYS A 25 6.24 5.60 16.56
C LYS A 25 6.10 6.68 17.63
N LYS A 26 7.08 7.58 17.72
CA LYS A 26 7.10 8.65 18.71
C LYS A 26 5.98 9.68 18.52
N TYR A 27 5.73 10.05 17.26
CA TYR A 27 4.77 11.11 16.93
C TYR A 27 3.40 10.59 16.52
N GLY A 28 3.26 9.30 16.26
CA GLY A 28 2.01 8.62 15.94
C GLY A 28 1.55 8.75 14.49
N VAL A 29 1.98 9.78 13.76
CA VAL A 29 1.61 10.02 12.36
C VAL A 29 2.81 10.49 11.57
N ALA A 30 2.96 9.97 10.35
CA ALA A 30 3.96 10.40 9.39
C ALA A 30 3.40 10.48 7.96
N VAL A 31 4.07 11.27 7.12
CA VAL A 31 3.93 11.21 5.66
C VAL A 31 5.25 10.78 5.08
N LYS A 32 5.23 9.78 4.22
CA LYS A 32 6.40 9.25 3.54
C LYS A 32 6.32 9.57 2.03
N CYS A 33 7.41 10.02 1.47
CA CYS A 33 7.56 10.09 0.02
C CYS A 33 7.86 8.71 -0.58
N ALA A 34 7.67 8.56 -1.88
CA ALA A 34 8.13 7.38 -2.60
C ALA A 34 9.65 7.22 -2.46
N THR A 35 10.10 6.01 -2.17
CA THR A 35 11.52 5.69 -1.96
C THR A 35 12.09 4.87 -3.13
N ILE A 36 13.40 4.91 -3.29
CA ILE A 36 14.13 4.13 -4.29
C ILE A 36 14.69 2.88 -3.62
N THR A 37 14.39 1.71 -4.19
CA THR A 37 15.08 0.47 -3.82
C THR A 37 16.20 0.25 -4.84
N PRO A 38 17.48 0.21 -4.43
CA PRO A 38 18.61 0.00 -5.33
C PRO A 38 18.55 -1.39 -5.98
N ASN A 39 18.83 -1.42 -7.27
CA ASN A 39 19.14 -2.63 -8.04
C ASN A 39 20.57 -2.51 -8.62
N ALA A 40 21.04 -3.51 -9.34
CA ALA A 40 22.41 -3.51 -9.88
C ALA A 40 22.73 -2.27 -10.71
N ALA A 41 21.81 -1.82 -11.59
CA ALA A 41 22.02 -0.61 -12.39
C ALA A 41 22.11 0.66 -11.53
N ARG A 42 21.39 0.71 -10.41
CA ARG A 42 21.41 1.84 -9.50
C ARG A 42 22.63 1.88 -8.60
N MET A 43 23.26 0.73 -8.36
CA MET A 43 24.54 0.66 -7.67
C MET A 43 25.60 1.51 -8.39
N GLU A 44 25.64 1.39 -9.71
CA GLU A 44 26.56 2.14 -10.56
C GLU A 44 26.16 3.63 -10.69
N GLU A 45 24.85 3.89 -10.95
CA GLU A 45 24.31 5.24 -11.13
C GLU A 45 24.53 6.15 -9.91
N TYR A 46 24.45 5.59 -8.70
CA TYR A 46 24.53 6.35 -7.43
C TYR A 46 25.82 6.08 -6.64
N ASP A 47 26.79 5.38 -7.21
CA ASP A 47 28.06 5.01 -6.56
C ASP A 47 27.85 4.35 -5.18
N LEU A 48 26.98 3.34 -5.13
CA LEU A 48 26.60 2.70 -3.88
C LEU A 48 27.60 1.65 -3.43
N LYS A 49 27.94 1.63 -2.15
CA LYS A 49 28.82 0.63 -1.54
C LYS A 49 28.22 -0.78 -1.48
N LYS A 50 26.89 -0.86 -1.37
CA LYS A 50 26.15 -2.13 -1.30
C LYS A 50 24.71 -1.97 -1.78
N MET A 51 24.06 -3.09 -2.07
CA MET A 51 22.63 -3.13 -2.38
C MET A 51 21.83 -3.05 -1.07
N TYR A 52 21.27 -1.87 -0.77
CA TYR A 52 20.44 -1.66 0.43
C TYR A 52 19.08 -2.34 0.28
N LYS A 53 18.48 -2.73 1.41
CA LYS A 53 17.11 -3.24 1.44
C LYS A 53 16.11 -2.15 1.05
N SER A 54 14.89 -2.54 0.72
CA SER A 54 13.83 -1.58 0.46
C SER A 54 13.52 -0.76 1.72
N PRO A 55 13.62 0.58 1.69
CA PRO A 55 13.23 1.43 2.82
C PRO A 55 11.77 1.19 3.24
N ASN A 56 10.87 0.99 2.26
CA ASN A 56 9.48 0.64 2.55
C ASN A 56 9.35 -0.66 3.36
N GLY A 57 10.15 -1.69 2.99
CA GLY A 57 10.18 -2.97 3.71
C GLY A 57 10.68 -2.80 5.15
N THR A 58 11.75 -2.02 5.33
CA THR A 58 12.33 -1.73 6.65
C THR A 58 11.34 -0.98 7.55
N ILE A 59 10.73 0.11 7.07
CA ILE A 59 9.74 0.90 7.83
C ILE A 59 8.55 0.03 8.21
N ARG A 60 7.98 -0.70 7.25
CA ARG A 60 6.81 -1.59 7.50
C ARG A 60 7.12 -2.69 8.50
N ALA A 61 8.33 -3.26 8.46
CA ALA A 61 8.76 -4.27 9.42
C ALA A 61 8.92 -3.70 10.84
N ILE A 62 9.32 -2.45 10.99
CA ILE A 62 9.48 -1.76 12.27
C ILE A 62 8.13 -1.31 12.84
N LEU A 63 7.26 -0.74 12.02
CA LEU A 63 5.95 -0.24 12.45
C LEU A 63 4.95 -1.37 12.66
N ASP A 64 5.09 -2.47 11.91
CA ASP A 64 4.09 -3.53 11.77
C ASP A 64 2.73 -2.95 11.32
N GLY A 65 1.83 -3.76 10.81
CA GLY A 65 0.48 -3.32 10.50
C GLY A 65 -0.03 -3.74 9.13
N THR A 66 -1.07 -3.03 8.71
CA THR A 66 -1.79 -3.26 7.46
C THR A 66 -1.71 -2.02 6.59
N VAL A 67 -1.38 -2.21 5.32
CA VAL A 67 -1.45 -1.14 4.31
C VAL A 67 -2.84 -1.16 3.69
N PHE A 68 -3.59 -0.08 3.90
CA PHE A 68 -4.87 0.14 3.22
C PHE A 68 -4.65 1.06 2.02
N ARG A 69 -5.11 0.61 0.85
CA ARG A 69 -5.07 1.36 -0.40
C ARG A 69 -6.50 1.51 -0.94
N ALA A 70 -6.94 2.75 -1.12
CA ALA A 70 -8.27 3.05 -1.60
C ALA A 70 -8.20 4.00 -2.81
N PRO A 71 -8.96 3.74 -3.89
CA PRO A 71 -9.00 4.63 -5.03
C PRO A 71 -9.66 5.96 -4.65
N ILE A 72 -9.11 7.05 -5.17
CA ILE A 72 -9.70 8.38 -5.12
C ILE A 72 -10.69 8.47 -6.28
N VAL A 73 -11.96 8.39 -5.97
CA VAL A 73 -13.04 8.47 -6.97
C VAL A 73 -13.35 9.93 -7.25
N VAL A 74 -13.37 10.31 -8.51
CA VAL A 74 -13.68 11.66 -8.98
C VAL A 74 -14.56 11.59 -10.22
N LYS A 75 -15.55 12.46 -10.30
CA LYS A 75 -16.48 12.49 -11.43
C LYS A 75 -15.75 12.84 -12.72
N GLY A 76 -16.06 12.09 -13.77
CA GLY A 76 -15.41 12.24 -15.08
C GLY A 76 -14.17 11.37 -15.27
N ILE A 77 -13.72 10.64 -14.24
CA ILE A 77 -12.70 9.60 -14.36
C ILE A 77 -13.37 8.26 -14.06
N GLU A 78 -13.75 7.56 -15.13
CA GLU A 78 -14.51 6.33 -15.02
C GLU A 78 -13.57 5.11 -14.88
N PRO A 79 -13.89 4.14 -14.00
CA PRO A 79 -13.16 2.88 -13.95
C PRO A 79 -13.23 2.14 -15.29
N CYS A 80 -12.16 1.45 -15.68
CA CYS A 80 -12.19 0.61 -16.88
C CYS A 80 -13.06 -0.63 -16.71
N VAL A 81 -13.35 -1.05 -15.48
CA VAL A 81 -14.36 -2.06 -15.14
C VAL A 81 -15.66 -1.36 -14.83
N LYS A 82 -16.60 -1.41 -15.76
CA LYS A 82 -17.86 -0.64 -15.72
C LYS A 82 -18.73 -0.88 -14.48
N ASN A 83 -18.62 -2.06 -13.86
CA ASN A 83 -19.40 -2.41 -12.67
C ASN A 83 -18.87 -1.74 -11.40
N TRP A 84 -17.62 -1.27 -11.38
CA TRP A 84 -17.02 -0.69 -10.18
C TRP A 84 -17.52 0.73 -9.92
N VAL A 85 -18.70 0.82 -9.34
CA VAL A 85 -19.35 2.10 -9.01
C VAL A 85 -19.04 2.59 -7.59
N LYS A 86 -18.41 1.75 -6.78
CA LYS A 86 -17.94 2.05 -5.43
C LYS A 86 -16.46 1.72 -5.30
N PRO A 87 -15.71 2.41 -4.42
CA PRO A 87 -14.30 2.10 -4.21
C PRO A 87 -14.09 0.67 -3.72
N ILE A 88 -13.03 0.03 -4.20
CA ILE A 88 -12.53 -1.25 -3.69
C ILE A 88 -11.27 -0.94 -2.89
N THR A 89 -11.34 -1.14 -1.59
CA THR A 89 -10.21 -0.92 -0.71
C THR A 89 -9.37 -2.18 -0.61
N LEU A 90 -8.07 -2.10 -0.92
CA LEU A 90 -7.13 -3.19 -0.71
C LEU A 90 -6.55 -3.09 0.70
N ALA A 91 -6.65 -4.15 1.48
CA ALA A 91 -5.95 -4.31 2.75
C ALA A 91 -4.80 -5.31 2.55
N ARG A 92 -3.56 -4.81 2.57
CA ARG A 92 -2.35 -5.59 2.38
C ARG A 92 -1.68 -5.86 3.72
N HIS A 93 -1.43 -7.12 4.05
CA HIS A 93 -0.59 -7.49 5.17
C HIS A 93 0.84 -6.94 4.95
N ALA A 94 1.37 -6.16 5.90
CA ALA A 94 2.64 -5.47 5.70
C ALA A 94 3.88 -6.28 6.13
N TYR A 95 3.71 -7.54 6.51
CA TYR A 95 4.74 -8.40 7.06
C TYR A 95 4.88 -9.71 6.28
N GLY A 96 6.06 -10.33 6.37
CA GLY A 96 6.30 -11.70 5.92
C GLY A 96 6.31 -11.89 4.40
N ASP A 97 5.95 -13.08 3.97
CA ASP A 97 5.99 -13.55 2.59
C ASP A 97 7.36 -13.32 1.92
N ILE A 98 7.36 -13.04 0.63
CA ILE A 98 8.59 -12.79 -0.14
C ILE A 98 9.33 -11.50 0.27
N TYR A 99 8.70 -10.61 1.03
CA TYR A 99 9.32 -9.36 1.50
C TYR A 99 10.20 -9.54 2.73
N LYS A 100 10.12 -10.71 3.38
CA LYS A 100 10.96 -11.08 4.52
C LYS A 100 11.45 -12.53 4.35
N ASN A 101 12.06 -12.79 3.21
CA ASN A 101 12.59 -14.10 2.84
C ASN A 101 14.09 -14.20 3.03
N THR A 102 14.57 -15.46 2.98
CA THR A 102 15.97 -15.81 2.77
C THR A 102 16.05 -16.63 1.50
N GLU A 103 16.96 -16.26 0.59
CA GLU A 103 17.12 -16.96 -0.68
C GLU A 103 18.59 -17.04 -1.09
N PHE A 104 18.93 -18.09 -1.84
CA PHE A 104 20.24 -18.23 -2.44
C PHE A 104 20.19 -19.07 -3.72
N TYR A 105 21.20 -18.85 -4.56
CA TYR A 105 21.43 -19.64 -5.75
C TYR A 105 22.20 -20.90 -5.42
N ILE A 106 21.78 -22.04 -5.98
CA ILE A 106 22.45 -23.33 -5.89
C ILE A 106 23.18 -23.56 -7.20
N ASP A 107 24.49 -23.80 -7.15
CA ASP A 107 25.37 -23.93 -8.32
C ASP A 107 25.81 -25.38 -8.60
N LYS A 108 25.45 -26.32 -7.74
CA LYS A 108 25.89 -27.72 -7.77
C LYS A 108 24.82 -28.67 -7.27
N PRO A 109 24.92 -29.99 -7.60
CA PRO A 109 24.01 -30.99 -7.05
C PRO A 109 24.03 -31.09 -5.54
N GLY A 110 22.88 -31.45 -4.94
CA GLY A 110 22.74 -31.63 -3.51
C GLY A 110 21.29 -31.61 -3.03
N ASP A 111 21.10 -31.87 -1.74
CA ASP A 111 19.80 -31.85 -1.09
C ASP A 111 19.53 -30.54 -0.37
N ALA A 112 18.33 -29.99 -0.54
CA ALA A 112 17.86 -28.83 0.21
C ALA A 112 16.78 -29.25 1.22
N TYR A 113 16.90 -28.74 2.45
CA TYR A 113 16.00 -29.09 3.54
C TYR A 113 15.37 -27.85 4.17
N LEU A 114 14.14 -27.99 4.64
CA LEU A 114 13.54 -27.11 5.62
C LEU A 114 13.82 -27.69 7.01
N VAL A 115 14.45 -26.90 7.88
CA VAL A 115 14.81 -27.34 9.25
C VAL A 115 14.22 -26.34 10.24
N PHE A 116 13.61 -26.87 11.31
CA PHE A 116 13.23 -26.13 12.49
C PHE A 116 13.89 -26.76 13.70
N GLU A 117 14.65 -25.98 14.45
CA GLU A 117 15.30 -26.37 15.71
C GLU A 117 14.61 -25.63 16.86
N GLY A 118 13.86 -26.34 17.67
CA GLY A 118 13.18 -25.82 18.85
C GLY A 118 14.16 -25.53 19.98
N GLU A 119 13.89 -24.54 20.81
CA GLU A 119 14.67 -24.25 22.03
C GLU A 119 14.63 -25.39 23.05
N ASP A 120 13.64 -26.27 22.97
CA ASP A 120 13.47 -27.49 23.76
C ASP A 120 14.27 -28.66 23.19
N GLY A 121 14.99 -28.50 22.08
CA GLY A 121 15.75 -29.49 21.38
C GLY A 121 14.96 -30.33 20.38
N GLU A 122 13.69 -30.07 20.15
CA GLU A 122 12.92 -30.70 19.05
C GLU A 122 13.50 -30.26 17.70
N GLU A 123 13.80 -31.23 16.84
CA GLU A 123 14.18 -30.98 15.45
C GLU A 123 13.12 -31.50 14.49
N ARG A 124 12.72 -30.67 13.53
CA ARG A 124 11.91 -31.09 12.38
C ARG A 124 12.70 -30.81 11.13
N LYS A 125 12.86 -31.80 10.27
CA LYS A 125 13.64 -31.71 9.04
C LYS A 125 12.88 -32.35 7.89
N GLU A 126 12.59 -31.58 6.88
CA GLU A 126 11.87 -32.02 5.68
C GLU A 126 12.71 -31.75 4.43
N LEU A 127 12.84 -32.74 3.55
CA LEU A 127 13.49 -32.58 2.26
C LEU A 127 12.59 -31.70 1.37
N ILE A 128 13.12 -30.57 0.92
CA ILE A 128 12.42 -29.71 -0.04
C ILE A 128 12.62 -30.28 -1.46
N GLN A 129 13.89 -30.52 -1.84
CA GLN A 129 14.25 -30.94 -3.19
C GLN A 129 15.65 -31.54 -3.23
N HIS A 130 15.83 -32.57 -4.06
CA HIS A 130 17.15 -32.96 -4.55
C HIS A 130 17.46 -32.20 -5.84
N PHE A 131 18.53 -31.44 -5.85
CA PHE A 131 19.00 -30.71 -7.04
C PHE A 131 20.03 -31.56 -7.78
N ASP A 132 19.76 -31.88 -9.04
CA ASP A 132 20.72 -32.54 -9.93
C ASP A 132 21.73 -31.55 -10.55
N GLY A 133 21.49 -30.25 -10.36
CA GLY A 133 22.31 -29.17 -10.89
C GLY A 133 21.90 -27.82 -10.32
N ALA A 134 22.13 -26.76 -11.08
CA ALA A 134 21.86 -25.40 -10.64
C ALA A 134 20.36 -25.12 -10.43
N GLY A 135 20.05 -24.25 -9.46
CA GLY A 135 18.70 -23.84 -9.14
C GLY A 135 18.64 -22.70 -8.15
N VAL A 136 17.46 -22.40 -7.63
CA VAL A 136 17.23 -21.38 -6.62
C VAL A 136 16.43 -21.96 -5.45
N LEU A 137 16.76 -21.53 -4.26
CA LEU A 137 16.03 -21.90 -3.03
C LEU A 137 15.58 -20.64 -2.31
N ARG A 138 14.34 -20.67 -1.78
CA ARG A 138 13.77 -19.59 -0.99
C ARG A 138 13.03 -20.15 0.22
N GLY A 139 13.32 -19.57 1.39
CA GLY A 139 12.55 -19.76 2.61
C GLY A 139 11.79 -18.48 2.97
N MET A 140 10.54 -18.63 3.37
CA MET A 140 9.71 -17.50 3.85
C MET A 140 8.92 -17.93 5.09
N HIS A 141 8.46 -16.94 5.85
CA HIS A 141 7.73 -17.19 7.10
C HIS A 141 6.66 -16.15 7.35
N ASN A 142 5.78 -16.44 8.31
CA ASN A 142 4.89 -15.46 8.92
C ASN A 142 4.74 -15.75 10.42
N LEU A 143 4.16 -14.81 11.15
CA LEU A 143 3.93 -14.91 12.58
C LEU A 143 2.43 -14.83 12.88
N ASP A 144 1.93 -15.73 13.72
CA ASP A 144 0.52 -15.74 14.13
C ASP A 144 0.04 -14.40 14.66
N ASP A 145 0.85 -13.72 15.50
CA ASP A 145 0.47 -12.45 16.09
C ASP A 145 0.39 -11.32 15.04
N SER A 146 1.25 -11.34 14.02
CA SER A 146 1.16 -10.42 12.89
C SER A 146 -0.10 -10.68 12.05
N VAL A 147 -0.45 -11.94 11.81
CA VAL A 147 -1.69 -12.31 11.11
C VAL A 147 -2.94 -11.94 11.91
N LYS A 148 -2.94 -12.13 13.24
CA LYS A 148 -4.03 -11.68 14.13
C LYS A 148 -4.20 -10.16 14.09
N SER A 149 -3.09 -9.43 14.12
CA SER A 149 -3.07 -7.97 13.99
C SER A 149 -3.67 -7.53 12.65
N PHE A 150 -3.28 -8.17 11.56
CA PHE A 150 -3.81 -7.92 10.23
C PHE A 150 -5.33 -8.16 10.16
N ALA A 151 -5.83 -9.27 10.69
CA ALA A 151 -7.25 -9.57 10.72
C ALA A 151 -8.04 -8.49 11.50
N ARG A 152 -7.57 -8.13 12.72
CA ARG A 152 -8.21 -7.07 13.52
C ARG A 152 -8.21 -5.72 12.80
N SER A 153 -7.13 -5.36 12.14
CA SER A 153 -7.04 -4.12 11.36
C SER A 153 -8.08 -4.10 10.23
N CYS A 154 -8.22 -5.20 9.49
CA CYS A 154 -9.23 -5.32 8.43
C CYS A 154 -10.65 -5.16 8.97
N PHE A 155 -10.99 -5.84 10.06
CA PHE A 155 -12.33 -5.80 10.62
C PHE A 155 -12.66 -4.46 11.28
N ASN A 156 -11.71 -3.82 11.99
CA ASN A 156 -11.91 -2.48 12.53
C ASN A 156 -12.11 -1.45 11.42
N TYR A 157 -11.26 -1.48 10.38
CA TYR A 157 -11.38 -0.58 9.25
C TYR A 157 -12.72 -0.77 8.50
N ALA A 158 -13.21 -2.02 8.42
CA ALA A 158 -14.49 -2.34 7.84
C ALA A 158 -15.65 -1.70 8.62
N LEU A 159 -15.64 -1.79 9.95
CA LEU A 159 -16.62 -1.14 10.82
C LEU A 159 -16.61 0.39 10.69
N ASP A 160 -15.42 0.99 10.62
CA ASP A 160 -15.24 2.44 10.48
C ASP A 160 -15.74 2.95 9.13
N THR A 161 -15.45 2.20 8.04
CA THR A 161 -15.77 2.61 6.67
C THR A 161 -17.09 2.04 6.14
N LYS A 162 -17.78 1.20 6.92
CA LYS A 162 -19.03 0.51 6.55
C LYS A 162 -18.88 -0.32 5.28
N GLN A 163 -17.83 -1.14 5.22
CA GLN A 163 -17.52 -1.99 4.08
C GLN A 163 -17.46 -3.47 4.51
N ASP A 164 -17.88 -4.38 3.61
CA ASP A 164 -17.67 -5.81 3.77
C ASP A 164 -16.17 -6.17 3.73
N VAL A 165 -15.79 -7.32 4.26
CA VAL A 165 -14.43 -7.85 4.17
C VAL A 165 -14.39 -9.13 3.36
N TRP A 166 -13.62 -9.13 2.29
CA TRP A 166 -13.33 -10.30 1.46
C TRP A 166 -11.88 -10.70 1.67
N PHE A 167 -11.62 -11.85 2.25
CA PHE A 167 -10.28 -12.36 2.44
C PHE A 167 -9.99 -13.53 1.51
N GLY A 168 -8.83 -13.50 0.83
CA GLY A 168 -8.41 -14.54 -0.09
C GLY A 168 -6.99 -15.03 0.12
N SER A 169 -6.84 -16.36 0.01
CA SER A 169 -5.53 -17.01 -0.05
C SER A 169 -5.65 -18.32 -0.86
N LYS A 170 -4.60 -19.12 -0.96
CA LYS A 170 -4.63 -20.37 -1.74
C LYS A 170 -4.41 -21.58 -0.83
N ASP A 171 -5.26 -21.75 0.20
CA ASP A 171 -5.17 -22.82 1.19
C ASP A 171 -5.31 -24.25 0.63
N THR A 172 -5.86 -24.39 -0.56
CA THR A 172 -5.93 -25.69 -1.26
C THR A 172 -4.55 -26.18 -1.75
N ILE A 173 -3.62 -25.29 -1.97
CA ILE A 173 -2.23 -25.56 -2.39
C ILE A 173 -1.28 -25.35 -1.22
N SER A 174 -1.28 -24.17 -0.64
CA SER A 174 -0.47 -23.80 0.52
C SER A 174 -1.23 -24.14 1.82
N LYS A 175 -1.41 -25.44 2.09
CA LYS A 175 -2.33 -25.93 3.11
C LYS A 175 -2.01 -25.46 4.52
N THR A 176 -0.73 -25.40 4.88
CA THR A 176 -0.30 -24.96 6.20
C THR A 176 -0.16 -23.44 6.24
N TYR A 177 0.59 -22.84 5.33
CA TYR A 177 0.89 -21.41 5.36
C TYR A 177 -0.38 -20.56 5.14
N ASP A 178 -1.08 -20.76 4.02
CA ASP A 178 -2.31 -20.03 3.70
C ASP A 178 -3.50 -20.47 4.55
N GLY A 179 -3.54 -21.76 4.92
CA GLY A 179 -4.54 -22.33 5.83
C GLY A 179 -4.47 -21.67 7.22
N ARG A 180 -3.25 -21.34 7.71
CA ARG A 180 -3.11 -20.66 9.00
C ARG A 180 -3.67 -19.23 8.98
N PHE A 181 -3.49 -18.49 7.89
CA PHE A 181 -4.13 -17.19 7.71
C PHE A 181 -5.66 -17.28 7.76
N LYS A 182 -6.23 -18.22 6.99
CA LYS A 182 -7.68 -18.46 6.98
C LYS A 182 -8.23 -18.79 8.36
N GLU A 183 -7.56 -19.70 9.07
CA GLU A 183 -7.94 -20.12 10.41
C GLU A 183 -7.93 -18.94 11.40
N ILE A 184 -6.85 -18.15 11.42
CA ILE A 184 -6.71 -16.99 12.31
C ILE A 184 -7.77 -15.93 12.01
N PHE A 185 -8.00 -15.61 10.72
CA PHE A 185 -9.06 -14.67 10.34
C PHE A 185 -10.43 -15.11 10.85
N GLN A 186 -10.77 -16.40 10.68
CA GLN A 186 -12.04 -16.94 11.14
C GLN A 186 -12.15 -16.91 12.67
N GLN A 187 -11.11 -17.32 13.40
CA GLN A 187 -11.07 -17.29 14.86
C GLN A 187 -11.27 -15.87 15.41
N ILE A 188 -10.57 -14.88 14.84
CA ILE A 188 -10.70 -13.47 15.26
C ILE A 188 -12.10 -12.94 14.94
N PHE A 189 -12.63 -13.25 13.76
CA PHE A 189 -13.97 -12.83 13.38
C PHE A 189 -15.02 -13.39 14.35
N ASP A 190 -15.03 -14.69 14.57
CA ASP A 190 -16.02 -15.36 15.42
C ASP A 190 -15.93 -14.89 16.88
N ALA A 191 -14.72 -14.63 17.40
CA ALA A 191 -14.53 -14.25 18.79
C ALA A 191 -14.74 -12.76 19.08
N GLU A 192 -14.45 -11.85 18.15
CA GLU A 192 -14.33 -10.43 18.44
C GLU A 192 -15.22 -9.52 17.58
N PHE A 193 -15.66 -9.97 16.39
CA PHE A 193 -16.27 -9.10 15.39
C PHE A 193 -17.63 -9.55 14.88
N LYS A 194 -18.01 -10.80 15.02
CA LYS A 194 -19.24 -11.35 14.43
C LYS A 194 -20.49 -10.52 14.80
N ASP A 195 -20.72 -10.31 16.09
CA ASP A 195 -21.90 -9.56 16.55
C ASP A 195 -21.88 -8.10 16.07
N LYS A 196 -20.69 -7.47 16.04
CA LYS A 196 -20.51 -6.09 15.56
C LYS A 196 -20.79 -5.97 14.05
N PHE A 197 -20.42 -6.98 13.27
CA PHE A 197 -20.69 -7.03 11.83
C PHE A 197 -22.17 -7.25 11.57
N GLU A 198 -22.82 -8.15 12.32
CA GLU A 198 -24.27 -8.37 12.24
C GLU A 198 -25.03 -7.09 12.58
N GLU A 199 -24.67 -6.39 13.66
CA GLU A 199 -25.28 -5.11 14.06
C GLU A 199 -25.05 -4.01 13.00
N ALA A 200 -23.88 -3.96 12.39
CA ALA A 200 -23.53 -3.01 11.34
C ALA A 200 -24.10 -3.37 9.96
N GLY A 201 -24.70 -4.57 9.78
CA GLY A 201 -25.17 -5.08 8.50
C GLY A 201 -24.05 -5.38 7.51
N LEU A 202 -22.84 -5.73 8.01
CA LEU A 202 -21.68 -6.05 7.23
C LEU A 202 -21.41 -7.55 7.18
N THR A 203 -20.69 -7.98 6.15
CA THR A 203 -20.34 -9.38 5.94
C THR A 203 -18.83 -9.59 5.88
N TYR A 204 -18.41 -10.74 6.33
CA TYR A 204 -17.07 -11.27 6.12
C TYR A 204 -17.17 -12.63 5.45
N PHE A 205 -16.34 -12.87 4.43
CA PHE A 205 -16.16 -14.22 3.91
C PHE A 205 -14.75 -14.47 3.42
N TYR A 206 -14.37 -15.73 3.44
CA TYR A 206 -13.15 -16.26 2.86
C TYR A 206 -13.47 -17.00 1.55
N SER A 207 -12.61 -16.83 0.53
CA SER A 207 -12.61 -17.65 -0.67
C SER A 207 -11.20 -17.84 -1.20
N LEU A 208 -11.01 -18.75 -2.16
CA LEU A 208 -9.72 -18.89 -2.83
C LEU A 208 -9.41 -17.59 -3.60
N ILE A 209 -8.13 -17.22 -3.63
CA ILE A 209 -7.71 -15.94 -4.22
C ILE A 209 -8.12 -15.82 -5.69
N ASP A 210 -8.05 -16.88 -6.47
CA ASP A 210 -8.49 -16.92 -7.85
C ASP A 210 -10.01 -16.75 -8.00
N ASP A 211 -10.82 -17.32 -7.11
CA ASP A 211 -12.26 -17.07 -7.06
C ASP A 211 -12.58 -15.62 -6.72
N ILE A 212 -11.85 -15.02 -5.77
CA ILE A 212 -12.05 -13.61 -5.42
C ILE A 212 -11.70 -12.72 -6.60
N VAL A 213 -10.59 -12.96 -7.31
CA VAL A 213 -10.25 -12.22 -8.53
C VAL A 213 -11.42 -12.22 -9.53
N ALA A 214 -12.01 -13.40 -9.76
CA ALA A 214 -13.17 -13.51 -10.66
C ALA A 214 -14.44 -12.79 -10.13
N ARG A 215 -14.65 -12.77 -8.80
CA ARG A 215 -15.78 -12.08 -8.15
C ARG A 215 -15.62 -10.58 -8.19
N VAL A 216 -14.42 -10.07 -7.90
CA VAL A 216 -14.09 -8.64 -7.92
C VAL A 216 -14.41 -8.02 -9.28
N MET A 217 -14.09 -8.70 -10.38
CA MET A 217 -14.41 -8.23 -11.74
C MET A 217 -15.91 -8.10 -12.04
N LYS A 218 -16.76 -8.75 -11.26
CA LYS A 218 -18.23 -8.76 -11.42
C LYS A 218 -18.95 -7.96 -10.35
N ALA A 219 -18.26 -7.55 -9.30
CA ALA A 219 -18.82 -6.82 -8.16
C ALA A 219 -18.97 -5.33 -8.48
N ASP A 220 -19.81 -4.65 -7.71
CA ASP A 220 -20.02 -3.20 -7.80
C ASP A 220 -18.95 -2.39 -7.04
N GLY A 221 -18.10 -3.06 -6.25
CA GLY A 221 -17.21 -2.45 -5.29
C GLY A 221 -17.85 -2.25 -3.91
N GLY A 222 -17.26 -1.42 -3.06
CA GLY A 222 -17.79 -1.12 -1.72
C GLY A 222 -17.36 -2.13 -0.65
N PHE A 223 -16.25 -2.81 -0.84
CA PHE A 223 -15.71 -3.79 0.10
C PHE A 223 -14.19 -3.62 0.29
N ILE A 224 -13.69 -4.22 1.36
CA ILE A 224 -12.28 -4.36 1.63
C ILE A 224 -11.82 -5.73 1.11
N TRP A 225 -10.86 -5.73 0.21
CA TRP A 225 -10.19 -6.95 -0.24
C TRP A 225 -8.91 -7.16 0.57
N ALA A 226 -8.95 -8.05 1.54
CA ALA A 226 -7.82 -8.40 2.37
C ALA A 226 -6.93 -9.44 1.66
N CYS A 227 -5.64 -9.16 1.58
CA CYS A 227 -4.65 -9.96 0.87
C CYS A 227 -3.38 -10.12 1.71
N LYS A 228 -2.70 -11.26 1.54
CA LYS A 228 -1.32 -11.42 2.01
C LYS A 228 -0.40 -10.40 1.36
N ASN A 229 0.83 -10.28 1.85
CA ASN A 229 1.73 -9.20 1.47
C ASN A 229 1.95 -9.07 -0.05
N TYR A 230 2.37 -10.15 -0.71
CA TYR A 230 2.62 -10.12 -2.16
C TYR A 230 1.33 -10.02 -2.98
N ASP A 231 0.32 -10.79 -2.63
CA ASP A 231 -0.99 -10.73 -3.31
C ASP A 231 -1.57 -9.31 -3.23
N GLY A 232 -1.47 -8.66 -2.07
CA GLY A 232 -1.92 -7.30 -1.85
C GLY A 232 -1.14 -6.24 -2.63
N ASP A 233 0.16 -6.46 -2.83
CA ASP A 233 0.97 -5.57 -3.66
C ASP A 233 0.49 -5.58 -5.11
N VAL A 234 0.40 -6.77 -5.69
CA VAL A 234 -0.01 -6.93 -7.10
C VAL A 234 -1.47 -6.51 -7.32
N MET A 235 -2.38 -6.95 -6.44
CA MET A 235 -3.81 -6.67 -6.61
C MET A 235 -4.12 -5.18 -6.38
N SER A 236 -3.41 -4.48 -5.50
CA SER A 236 -3.63 -3.05 -5.32
C SER A 236 -3.24 -2.23 -6.55
N ASP A 237 -2.16 -2.59 -7.22
CA ASP A 237 -1.75 -1.93 -8.47
C ASP A 237 -2.74 -2.21 -9.61
N MET A 238 -3.26 -3.44 -9.69
CA MET A 238 -4.30 -3.80 -10.66
C MET A 238 -5.57 -2.97 -10.44
N VAL A 239 -6.09 -2.94 -9.21
CA VAL A 239 -7.31 -2.19 -8.88
C VAL A 239 -7.10 -0.69 -9.09
N SER A 240 -5.97 -0.14 -8.67
CA SER A 240 -5.62 1.26 -8.88
C SER A 240 -5.62 1.63 -10.36
N SER A 241 -4.96 0.81 -11.19
CA SER A 241 -4.91 1.01 -12.64
C SER A 241 -6.31 0.97 -13.27
N ALA A 242 -7.16 0.09 -12.77
CA ALA A 242 -8.53 -0.05 -13.26
C ALA A 242 -9.45 1.11 -12.83
N PHE A 243 -9.18 1.79 -11.72
CA PHE A 243 -9.84 3.04 -11.33
C PHE A 243 -9.27 4.29 -12.03
N GLY A 244 -8.32 4.12 -12.95
CA GLY A 244 -7.82 5.17 -13.83
C GLY A 244 -6.32 5.43 -13.73
N SER A 245 -5.74 5.54 -12.55
CA SER A 245 -4.30 5.84 -12.38
C SER A 245 -3.80 5.47 -10.99
N LEU A 246 -2.57 4.95 -10.90
CA LEU A 246 -1.85 4.78 -9.64
C LEU A 246 -1.75 6.09 -8.83
N ALA A 247 -1.73 7.25 -9.52
CA ALA A 247 -1.73 8.57 -8.90
C ALA A 247 -3.09 8.98 -8.31
N MET A 248 -4.11 8.15 -8.46
CA MET A 248 -5.45 8.31 -7.88
C MET A 248 -5.72 7.27 -6.78
N MET A 249 -4.68 6.83 -6.08
CA MET A 249 -4.83 5.88 -4.97
C MET A 249 -4.15 6.39 -3.71
N THR A 250 -4.90 6.44 -2.61
CA THR A 250 -4.36 6.68 -1.27
C THR A 250 -3.70 5.42 -0.75
N SER A 251 -2.71 5.59 0.12
CA SER A 251 -2.07 4.50 0.85
C SER A 251 -1.81 4.92 2.29
N VAL A 252 -2.20 4.10 3.24
CA VAL A 252 -1.92 4.30 4.65
C VAL A 252 -1.51 2.99 5.30
N LEU A 253 -0.37 2.96 5.98
CA LEU A 253 0.00 1.91 6.92
C LEU A 253 -0.67 2.21 8.26
N VAL A 254 -1.48 1.30 8.75
CA VAL A 254 -2.10 1.35 10.07
C VAL A 254 -1.48 0.29 10.95
N SER A 255 -0.72 0.72 11.93
CA SER A 255 -0.10 -0.18 12.92
C SER A 255 -1.12 -0.58 14.00
N PRO A 256 -1.10 -1.83 14.50
CA PRO A 256 -1.94 -2.27 15.61
C PRO A 256 -1.64 -1.51 16.91
N LYS A 257 -0.50 -0.82 16.96
CA LYS A 257 -0.07 -0.01 18.10
C LYS A 257 -0.49 1.46 18.01
N GLY A 258 -1.31 1.82 16.99
CA GLY A 258 -1.85 3.17 16.83
C GLY A 258 -0.93 4.14 16.08
N TYR A 259 0.00 3.65 15.26
CA TYR A 259 0.81 4.49 14.38
C TYR A 259 0.24 4.49 12.97
N PHE A 260 0.40 5.63 12.27
CA PHE A 260 -0.11 5.83 10.92
C PHE A 260 0.99 6.41 10.03
N GLU A 261 1.23 5.78 8.89
CA GLU A 261 2.14 6.29 7.87
C GLU A 261 1.38 6.44 6.55
N TYR A 262 1.23 7.67 6.10
CA TYR A 262 0.55 8.00 4.84
C TYR A 262 1.56 8.13 3.71
N GLU A 263 1.21 7.62 2.53
CA GLU A 263 2.04 7.71 1.34
C GLU A 263 1.18 7.79 0.07
N ALA A 264 1.76 8.26 -1.03
CA ALA A 264 1.20 8.01 -2.35
C ALA A 264 1.49 6.55 -2.75
N ALA A 265 0.51 5.84 -3.29
CA ALA A 265 0.66 4.43 -3.66
C ALA A 265 1.62 4.20 -4.85
N HIS A 266 1.98 5.25 -5.59
CA HIS A 266 2.89 5.18 -6.74
C HIS A 266 4.37 5.31 -6.36
N GLY A 267 5.26 4.96 -7.28
CA GLY A 267 6.72 5.12 -7.13
C GLY A 267 7.21 6.55 -7.38
N THR A 268 8.53 6.68 -7.56
CA THR A 268 9.26 7.98 -7.63
C THR A 268 9.06 8.78 -8.91
N VAL A 269 8.39 8.23 -9.93
CA VAL A 269 8.11 8.90 -11.24
C VAL A 269 9.38 9.50 -11.88
N GLN A 270 10.50 8.79 -11.82
CA GLN A 270 11.83 9.27 -12.23
C GLN A 270 11.90 9.85 -13.63
N ARG A 271 11.12 9.30 -14.58
CA ARG A 271 11.07 9.81 -15.95
C ARG A 271 10.69 11.30 -16.00
N HIS A 272 9.78 11.76 -15.13
CA HIS A 272 9.40 13.16 -15.04
C HIS A 272 10.49 13.99 -14.37
N TYR A 273 11.19 13.42 -13.40
CA TYR A 273 12.32 14.07 -12.74
C TYR A 273 13.47 14.35 -13.73
N TYR A 274 13.89 13.35 -14.52
CA TYR A 274 14.93 13.56 -15.53
C TYR A 274 14.53 14.60 -16.59
N ARG A 275 13.28 14.59 -17.02
CA ARG A 275 12.78 15.66 -17.93
C ARG A 275 12.84 17.04 -17.28
N HIS A 276 12.55 17.15 -16.00
CA HIS A 276 12.67 18.40 -15.27
C HIS A 276 14.13 18.87 -15.20
N LEU A 277 15.08 17.99 -14.97
CA LEU A 277 16.51 18.34 -15.00
C LEU A 277 16.98 18.84 -16.39
N GLU A 278 16.36 18.35 -17.46
CA GLU A 278 16.58 18.83 -18.82
C GLU A 278 15.88 20.18 -19.10
N GLY A 279 15.24 20.79 -18.11
CA GLY A 279 14.47 22.03 -18.28
C GLY A 279 13.14 21.87 -19.04
N LYS A 280 12.69 20.61 -19.24
CA LYS A 280 11.43 20.31 -19.92
C LYS A 280 10.27 20.36 -18.96
N GLU A 281 9.13 20.85 -19.46
CA GLU A 281 7.89 20.85 -18.72
C GLU A 281 7.37 19.44 -18.45
N THR A 282 6.79 19.24 -17.25
CA THR A 282 6.18 17.98 -16.85
C THR A 282 4.75 18.20 -16.34
N SER A 283 3.90 17.22 -16.58
CA SER A 283 2.53 17.18 -16.04
C SER A 283 2.42 15.94 -15.13
N THR A 284 3.01 16.05 -13.94
CA THR A 284 2.98 14.98 -12.91
C THR A 284 1.71 15.15 -12.08
N ASN A 285 0.95 14.08 -11.95
CA ASN A 285 -0.23 14.06 -11.12
C ASN A 285 0.18 14.00 -9.64
N SER A 286 -0.22 15.00 -8.85
CA SER A 286 0.10 15.12 -7.43
C SER A 286 -1.06 14.73 -6.50
N VAL A 287 -2.17 14.23 -7.03
CA VAL A 287 -3.40 13.97 -6.25
C VAL A 287 -3.14 13.00 -5.11
N ALA A 288 -2.52 11.85 -5.36
CA ALA A 288 -2.22 10.87 -4.30
C ALA A 288 -1.29 11.46 -3.21
N THR A 289 -0.33 12.32 -3.59
CA THR A 289 0.54 13.01 -2.64
C THR A 289 -0.22 14.03 -1.80
N ILE A 290 -1.12 14.80 -2.41
CA ILE A 290 -2.01 15.72 -1.67
C ILE A 290 -2.85 14.93 -0.67
N PHE A 291 -3.45 13.83 -1.09
CA PHE A 291 -4.28 12.99 -0.22
C PHE A 291 -3.48 12.27 0.88
N ALA A 292 -2.21 11.94 0.65
CA ALA A 292 -1.32 11.47 1.71
C ALA A 292 -1.14 12.53 2.80
N TRP A 293 -0.89 13.77 2.43
CA TRP A 293 -0.79 14.88 3.36
C TRP A 293 -2.10 15.18 4.08
N THR A 294 -3.23 15.24 3.36
CA THR A 294 -4.53 15.52 4.00
C THR A 294 -4.95 14.40 4.95
N GLY A 295 -4.68 13.14 4.60
CA GLY A 295 -4.91 12.01 5.50
C GLY A 295 -4.11 12.12 6.79
N ALA A 296 -2.83 12.46 6.69
CA ALA A 296 -1.98 12.66 7.87
C ALA A 296 -2.39 13.88 8.71
N LEU A 297 -2.73 15.00 8.07
CA LEU A 297 -3.21 16.20 8.77
C LEU A 297 -4.53 15.93 9.50
N ARG A 298 -5.47 15.23 8.86
CA ARG A 298 -6.72 14.80 9.49
C ARG A 298 -6.45 13.92 10.70
N LYS A 299 -5.63 12.89 10.55
CA LYS A 299 -5.27 11.98 11.64
C LYS A 299 -4.57 12.72 12.78
N ARG A 300 -3.68 13.65 12.47
CA ARG A 300 -3.04 14.50 13.49
C ARG A 300 -4.07 15.37 14.21
N GLY A 301 -5.00 15.97 13.45
CA GLY A 301 -6.11 16.74 14.02
C GLY A 301 -6.97 15.91 14.98
N GLU A 302 -7.32 14.68 14.60
CA GLU A 302 -8.06 13.74 15.45
C GLU A 302 -7.30 13.41 16.73
N LEU A 303 -6.01 13.10 16.65
CA LEU A 303 -5.19 12.74 17.80
C LEU A 303 -4.96 13.92 18.77
N ASP A 304 -4.94 15.15 18.25
CA ASP A 304 -4.74 16.38 19.05
C ASP A 304 -6.05 17.06 19.45
N GLY A 305 -7.21 16.57 19.01
CA GLY A 305 -8.49 17.25 19.19
C GLY A 305 -8.57 18.58 18.44
N ASN A 306 -7.83 18.73 17.34
CA ASN A 306 -7.77 19.95 16.51
C ASN A 306 -8.71 19.82 15.29
N GLU A 307 -9.98 20.19 15.49
CA GLU A 307 -11.00 20.13 14.45
C GLU A 307 -10.68 21.05 13.25
N ALA A 308 -10.05 22.20 13.47
CA ALA A 308 -9.68 23.12 12.39
C ALA A 308 -8.68 22.51 11.43
N LEU A 309 -7.75 21.68 11.93
CA LEU A 309 -6.79 20.97 11.09
C LEU A 309 -7.47 19.87 10.26
N ALA A 310 -8.43 19.15 10.84
CA ALA A 310 -9.22 18.13 10.15
C ALA A 310 -10.12 18.76 9.07
N ASP A 311 -10.76 19.90 9.36
CA ASP A 311 -11.58 20.68 8.41
C ASP A 311 -10.73 21.19 7.23
N PHE A 312 -9.57 21.76 7.51
CA PHE A 312 -8.62 22.18 6.46
C PHE A 312 -8.26 21.03 5.52
N ALA A 313 -7.94 19.86 6.08
CA ALA A 313 -7.63 18.67 5.28
C ALA A 313 -8.80 18.28 4.36
N GLY A 314 -10.03 18.29 4.89
CA GLY A 314 -11.24 18.03 4.10
C GLY A 314 -11.47 19.03 2.98
N LYS A 315 -11.27 20.33 3.26
CA LYS A 315 -11.37 21.39 2.24
C LYS A 315 -10.32 21.25 1.15
N LEU A 316 -9.09 20.86 1.48
CA LEU A 316 -8.04 20.63 0.48
C LEU A 316 -8.33 19.42 -0.42
N GLU A 317 -8.87 18.33 0.14
CA GLU A 317 -9.35 17.20 -0.66
C GLU A 317 -10.48 17.64 -1.61
N LYS A 318 -11.47 18.33 -1.07
CA LYS A 318 -12.57 18.85 -1.88
C LYS A 318 -12.10 19.80 -2.98
N ALA A 319 -11.19 20.72 -2.69
CA ALA A 319 -10.61 21.62 -3.68
C ALA A 319 -9.91 20.86 -4.80
N THR A 320 -9.20 19.77 -4.46
CA THR A 320 -8.51 18.93 -5.43
C THR A 320 -9.51 18.22 -6.36
N LEU A 321 -10.56 17.61 -5.80
CA LEU A 321 -11.61 16.95 -6.58
C LEU A 321 -12.38 17.96 -7.45
N ASP A 322 -12.84 19.08 -6.89
CA ASP A 322 -13.57 20.13 -7.60
C ASP A 322 -12.74 20.69 -8.79
N THR A 323 -11.40 20.79 -8.61
CA THR A 323 -10.51 21.24 -9.70
C THR A 323 -10.55 20.26 -10.86
N ILE A 324 -10.43 18.95 -10.60
CA ILE A 324 -10.49 17.91 -11.64
C ILE A 324 -11.87 17.87 -12.29
N GLU A 325 -12.93 17.88 -11.49
CA GLU A 325 -14.32 17.85 -11.97
C GLU A 325 -14.68 19.08 -12.83
N SER A 326 -13.99 20.22 -12.62
CA SER A 326 -14.12 21.41 -13.48
C SER A 326 -13.41 21.27 -14.84
N GLY A 327 -12.78 20.13 -15.12
CA GLY A 327 -12.02 19.87 -16.35
C GLY A 327 -10.55 20.31 -16.29
N LYS A 328 -10.06 20.84 -15.17
CA LYS A 328 -8.65 21.24 -14.98
C LYS A 328 -7.86 20.10 -14.39
N MET A 329 -6.98 19.47 -15.16
CA MET A 329 -6.31 18.25 -14.73
C MET A 329 -4.94 18.04 -15.39
N THR A 330 -4.17 17.13 -14.86
CA THR A 330 -2.89 16.70 -15.41
C THR A 330 -3.10 15.81 -16.65
N LYS A 331 -2.04 15.66 -17.44
CA LYS A 331 -2.10 14.97 -18.75
C LYS A 331 -2.57 13.52 -18.65
N ASP A 332 -2.18 12.80 -17.60
CA ASP A 332 -2.58 11.39 -17.38
C ASP A 332 -4.11 11.27 -17.21
N LEU A 333 -4.72 12.16 -16.42
CA LEU A 333 -6.18 12.20 -16.24
C LEU A 333 -6.91 12.68 -17.50
N ALA A 334 -6.34 13.65 -18.21
CA ALA A 334 -6.91 14.15 -19.45
C ALA A 334 -7.01 13.08 -20.56
N LEU A 335 -6.17 12.03 -20.50
CA LEU A 335 -6.19 10.90 -21.45
C LEU A 335 -7.32 9.90 -21.19
N ILE A 336 -7.88 9.89 -19.98
CA ILE A 336 -8.84 8.87 -19.54
C ILE A 336 -10.18 9.46 -19.10
N THR A 337 -10.29 10.80 -19.06
CA THR A 337 -11.53 11.47 -18.63
C THR A 337 -12.65 11.34 -19.65
N SER A 338 -13.88 11.23 -19.15
CA SER A 338 -15.11 11.30 -19.94
C SER A 338 -15.65 12.73 -20.12
N LEU A 339 -15.00 13.73 -19.49
CA LEU A 339 -15.39 15.14 -19.62
C LEU A 339 -15.11 15.65 -21.03
N LYS A 340 -16.03 16.49 -21.56
CA LYS A 340 -15.92 17.03 -22.92
C LYS A 340 -14.99 18.25 -23.00
N GLU A 341 -14.95 19.05 -21.94
CA GLU A 341 -14.12 20.25 -21.85
C GLU A 341 -13.00 20.03 -20.86
N VAL A 342 -11.77 19.99 -21.34
CA VAL A 342 -10.58 19.67 -20.54
C VAL A 342 -9.50 20.70 -20.80
N GLN A 343 -8.96 21.25 -19.73
CA GLN A 343 -7.74 22.04 -19.72
C GLN A 343 -6.61 21.20 -19.12
N VAL A 344 -5.67 20.79 -19.97
CA VAL A 344 -4.47 20.04 -19.53
C VAL A 344 -3.51 21.02 -18.87
N LEU A 345 -3.15 20.74 -17.63
CA LEU A 345 -2.26 21.58 -16.82
C LEU A 345 -0.91 20.86 -16.60
N ASN A 346 0.17 21.63 -16.53
CA ASN A 346 1.42 21.12 -16.00
C ASN A 346 1.36 20.97 -14.47
N SER A 347 2.40 20.37 -13.88
CA SER A 347 2.44 20.07 -12.43
C SER A 347 2.23 21.33 -11.57
N LYS A 348 2.87 22.46 -11.93
CA LYS A 348 2.78 23.71 -11.17
C LYS A 348 1.40 24.35 -11.33
N GLU A 349 0.90 24.42 -12.55
CA GLU A 349 -0.42 24.99 -12.86
C GLU A 349 -1.54 24.23 -12.16
N PHE A 350 -1.45 22.88 -12.10
CA PHE A 350 -2.42 22.06 -11.40
C PHE A 350 -2.44 22.39 -9.89
N ILE A 351 -1.28 22.45 -9.24
CA ILE A 351 -1.18 22.80 -7.81
C ILE A 351 -1.74 24.22 -7.56
N LEU A 352 -1.44 25.18 -8.45
CA LEU A 352 -1.98 26.55 -8.33
C LEU A 352 -3.50 26.59 -8.54
N ALA A 353 -4.04 25.77 -9.44
CA ALA A 353 -5.50 25.67 -9.63
C ALA A 353 -6.18 25.08 -8.38
N VAL A 354 -5.61 24.04 -7.76
CA VAL A 354 -6.09 23.50 -6.49
C VAL A 354 -6.03 24.53 -5.38
N LYS A 355 -4.90 25.29 -5.29
CA LYS A 355 -4.77 26.37 -4.30
C LYS A 355 -5.86 27.42 -4.46
N THR A 356 -6.12 27.87 -5.69
CA THR A 356 -7.18 28.86 -5.97
C THR A 356 -8.54 28.36 -5.49
N LYS A 357 -8.84 27.08 -5.77
CA LYS A 357 -10.10 26.46 -5.32
C LYS A 357 -10.17 26.31 -3.80
N LEU A 358 -9.04 26.00 -3.15
CA LEU A 358 -8.96 25.96 -1.70
C LEU A 358 -9.20 27.34 -1.08
N ASP A 359 -8.59 28.40 -1.63
CA ASP A 359 -8.79 29.78 -1.16
C ASP A 359 -10.28 30.19 -1.20
N GLU A 360 -11.03 29.77 -2.26
CA GLU A 360 -12.49 29.95 -2.36
C GLU A 360 -13.25 29.19 -1.25
N LEU A 361 -12.83 27.98 -0.88
CA LEU A 361 -13.50 27.17 0.16
C LEU A 361 -13.13 27.63 1.59
N MET A 362 -12.04 28.39 1.73
CA MET A 362 -11.59 28.91 3.03
C MET A 362 -12.15 30.29 3.35
N ALA A 363 -12.57 31.03 2.30
CA ALA A 363 -13.22 32.36 2.44
C ALA A 363 -14.63 32.23 3.02
#